data_b09d46013f2ae3819c06119ad3858d37
#
_entry.id   b09d46013f2ae3819c06119ad3858d37
#
_cell.length_a   1.000
_cell.length_b   1.000
_cell.length_c   1.000
_cell.angle_alpha   90.00
_cell.angle_beta   90.00
_cell.angle_gamma   90.00
#
_symmetry.space_group_name_H-M   'P 1'
#
loop_
_entity.id
_entity.type
_entity.pdbx_description
1 polymer ?
#
loop_
_entity_poly.entity_id
_entity_poly.type
_entity_poly.pdbx_seq_one_letter_code
_entity_poly.pdbx_strand_id
1 'polypeptide(L)'
;MLFRSTADWAGADSYYLILTDQAGAKSWPITGASFILVYKQPDDAASVNEALKFFAWAYKDGASMAAELDYVPLPAALISQVQKTWTSQITTGGHPVWSGK
;
A
#
# COMPACT_ATOMS: atom_id res chain seq x y z
N MET A 1 6.50 0.76 -18.83
CA MET A 1 7.47 1.49 -17.97
C MET A 1 7.54 0.75 -16.64
N LEU A 2 8.68 0.12 -16.32
CA LEU A 2 8.82 -0.66 -15.10
C LEU A 2 9.22 0.29 -13.96
N PHE A 3 8.26 0.62 -13.10
CA PHE A 3 8.52 1.29 -11.83
C PHE A 3 9.24 0.31 -10.90
N ARG A 4 10.54 0.19 -11.04
CA ARG A 4 11.37 -0.47 -10.04
C ARG A 4 11.89 0.60 -9.09
N SER A 5 11.03 1.00 -8.16
CA SER A 5 11.51 1.72 -7.00
C SER A 5 12.38 0.77 -6.19
N THR A 6 13.67 1.04 -6.14
CA THR A 6 14.60 0.43 -5.18
C THR A 6 14.45 1.06 -3.80
N ALA A 7 13.40 1.85 -3.59
CA ALA A 7 13.11 2.53 -2.34
C ALA A 7 12.91 1.52 -1.21
N ASP A 8 13.54 1.76 -0.08
CA ASP A 8 13.40 0.92 1.12
C ASP A 8 12.11 1.25 1.86
N TRP A 9 11.01 0.66 1.40
CA TRP A 9 9.70 0.79 2.04
C TRP A 9 9.64 0.13 3.43
N ALA A 10 10.48 -0.88 3.67
CA ALA A 10 10.50 -1.61 4.93
C ALA A 10 11.12 -0.79 6.06
N GLY A 11 12.15 0.00 5.73
CA GLY A 11 12.84 0.88 6.67
C GLY A 11 12.13 2.22 6.90
N ALA A 12 11.13 2.56 6.08
CA ALA A 12 10.41 3.81 6.20
C ALA A 12 9.32 3.75 7.27
N ASP A 13 9.31 4.70 8.19
CA ASP A 13 8.24 4.80 9.18
C ASP A 13 6.91 5.07 8.47
N SER A 14 5.90 4.25 8.80
CA SER A 14 4.54 4.36 8.23
C SER A 14 4.50 4.41 6.70
N TYR A 15 5.49 3.80 6.01
CA TYR A 15 5.64 3.86 4.54
C TYR A 15 5.81 5.28 3.98
N TYR A 16 6.12 6.27 4.81
CA TYR A 16 6.36 7.62 4.34
C TYR A 16 7.71 7.70 3.61
N LEU A 17 7.66 7.87 2.29
CA LEU A 17 8.81 7.98 1.42
C LEU A 17 8.59 9.04 0.34
N ILE A 18 9.61 9.87 0.15
CA ILE A 18 9.68 10.78 -0.99
C ILE A 18 10.36 10.02 -2.14
N LEU A 19 9.64 9.83 -3.23
CA LEU A 19 10.08 9.00 -4.35
C LEU A 19 10.77 9.76 -5.48
N THR A 20 10.96 11.07 -5.33
CA THR A 20 11.69 11.87 -6.30
C THR A 20 13.19 11.58 -6.23
N ASP A 21 13.83 11.55 -7.39
CA ASP A 21 15.28 11.40 -7.54
C ASP A 21 15.88 10.16 -6.83
N GLN A 22 15.17 9.03 -6.88
CA GLN A 22 15.66 7.78 -6.31
C GLN A 22 16.78 7.18 -7.15
N ALA A 23 17.76 6.59 -6.46
CA ALA A 23 18.89 5.90 -7.09
C ALA A 23 18.44 4.75 -8.00
N GLY A 24 19.12 4.58 -9.12
CA GLY A 24 18.89 3.48 -10.06
C GLY A 24 18.73 3.95 -11.51
N ALA A 25 19.40 3.29 -12.44
CA ALA A 25 19.41 3.65 -13.85
C ALA A 25 18.03 3.63 -14.54
N LYS A 26 17.03 3.01 -13.91
CA LYS A 26 15.65 2.91 -14.41
C LYS A 26 14.64 3.60 -13.51
N SER A 27 15.09 4.34 -12.52
CA SER A 27 14.21 5.12 -11.64
C SER A 27 13.72 6.36 -12.38
N TRP A 28 12.40 6.58 -12.34
CA TRP A 28 11.83 7.81 -12.89
C TRP A 28 12.01 8.93 -11.86
N PRO A 29 12.61 10.08 -12.21
CA PRO A 29 12.97 11.11 -11.23
C PRO A 29 11.79 11.88 -10.65
N ILE A 30 10.66 11.92 -11.35
CA ILE A 30 9.45 12.64 -10.94
C ILE A 30 8.34 11.63 -10.66
N THR A 31 8.28 11.15 -9.42
CA THR A 31 7.30 10.14 -9.00
C THR A 31 6.70 10.52 -7.66
N GLY A 32 5.40 10.32 -7.50
CA GLY A 32 4.68 10.44 -6.24
C GLY A 32 3.89 9.18 -5.93
N ALA A 33 3.69 8.87 -4.66
CA ALA A 33 2.77 7.84 -4.21
C ALA A 33 1.49 8.48 -3.67
N SER A 34 0.35 7.83 -3.91
CA SER A 34 -0.90 8.15 -3.21
C SER A 34 -0.92 7.38 -1.90
N PHE A 35 -1.13 8.08 -0.80
CA PHE A 35 -1.18 7.48 0.53
C PHE A 35 -2.61 7.38 1.03
N ILE A 36 -2.91 6.28 1.69
CA ILE A 36 -4.18 6.03 2.36
C ILE A 36 -3.89 6.01 3.86
N LEU A 37 -4.56 6.88 4.61
CA LEU A 37 -4.42 6.96 6.06
C LEU A 37 -5.49 6.12 6.74
N VAL A 38 -5.07 5.23 7.63
CA VAL A 38 -5.94 4.36 8.41
C VAL A 38 -5.52 4.39 9.87
N TYR A 39 -6.47 4.50 10.79
CA TYR A 39 -6.19 4.40 12.21
C TYR A 39 -5.69 3.00 12.58
N LYS A 40 -4.63 2.92 13.39
CA LYS A 40 -4.13 1.63 13.90
C LYS A 40 -5.12 0.96 14.86
N GLN A 41 -5.89 1.77 15.58
CA GLN A 41 -6.95 1.31 16.49
C GLN A 41 -8.24 2.05 16.13
N PRO A 42 -8.98 1.57 15.13
CA PRO A 42 -10.22 2.20 14.74
C PRO A 42 -11.36 1.88 15.73
N ASP A 43 -12.22 2.87 15.95
CA ASP A 43 -13.43 2.70 16.76
C ASP A 43 -14.44 1.80 16.07
N ASP A 44 -14.58 1.91 14.74
CA ASP A 44 -15.44 1.06 13.92
C ASP A 44 -14.60 0.08 13.08
N ALA A 45 -14.34 -1.09 13.67
CA ALA A 45 -13.58 -2.15 13.03
C ALA A 45 -14.29 -2.73 11.79
N ALA A 46 -15.63 -2.74 11.78
CA ALA A 46 -16.40 -3.30 10.66
C ALA A 46 -16.22 -2.43 9.40
N SER A 47 -16.43 -1.13 9.52
CA SER A 47 -16.23 -0.20 8.40
C SER A 47 -14.80 -0.20 7.88
N VAL A 48 -13.80 -0.25 8.77
CA VAL A 48 -12.40 -0.31 8.37
C VAL A 48 -12.07 -1.62 7.67
N ASN A 49 -12.63 -2.76 8.13
CA ASN A 49 -12.43 -4.03 7.44
C ASN A 49 -12.98 -4.00 6.00
N GLU A 50 -14.17 -3.42 5.79
CA GLU A 50 -14.74 -3.26 4.43
C GLU A 50 -13.89 -2.33 3.55
N ALA A 51 -13.35 -1.24 4.11
CA ALA A 51 -12.42 -0.38 3.39
C ALA A 51 -11.12 -1.12 3.00
N LEU A 52 -10.57 -1.95 3.89
CA LEU A 52 -9.38 -2.75 3.58
C LEU A 52 -9.66 -3.83 2.52
N LYS A 53 -10.87 -4.42 2.50
CA LYS A 53 -11.30 -5.30 1.41
C LYS A 53 -11.33 -4.58 0.06
N PHE A 54 -11.86 -3.36 0.03
CA PHE A 54 -11.85 -2.53 -1.17
C PHE A 54 -10.42 -2.26 -1.66
N PHE A 55 -9.49 -1.90 -0.78
CA PHE A 55 -8.10 -1.69 -1.17
C PHE A 55 -7.38 -2.98 -1.59
N ALA A 56 -7.69 -4.11 -0.97
CA ALA A 56 -7.17 -5.40 -1.40
C ALA A 56 -7.64 -5.76 -2.82
N TRP A 57 -8.92 -5.53 -3.12
CA TRP A 57 -9.47 -5.66 -4.47
C TRP A 57 -8.77 -4.70 -5.45
N ALA A 58 -8.60 -3.43 -5.07
CA ALA A 58 -7.93 -2.44 -5.93
C ALA A 58 -6.50 -2.84 -6.28
N TYR A 59 -5.76 -3.42 -5.35
CA TYR A 59 -4.40 -3.92 -5.61
C TYR A 59 -4.38 -5.16 -6.52
N LYS A 60 -5.41 -6.00 -6.48
CA LYS A 60 -5.48 -7.23 -7.26
C LYS A 60 -6.13 -6.97 -8.63
N ASP A 61 -7.40 -6.61 -8.60
CA ASP A 61 -8.23 -6.55 -9.80
C ASP A 61 -8.24 -5.15 -10.43
N GLY A 62 -8.01 -4.11 -9.64
CA GLY A 62 -7.90 -2.72 -10.10
C GLY A 62 -6.57 -2.36 -10.77
N ALA A 63 -5.55 -3.21 -10.66
CA ALA A 63 -4.21 -2.90 -11.19
C ALA A 63 -4.20 -2.66 -12.71
N SER A 64 -4.97 -3.42 -13.49
CA SER A 64 -5.08 -3.22 -14.93
C SER A 64 -5.79 -1.91 -15.28
N MET A 65 -6.84 -1.56 -14.55
CA MET A 65 -7.57 -0.31 -14.71
C MET A 65 -6.68 0.90 -14.39
N ALA A 66 -5.86 0.79 -13.34
CA ALA A 66 -4.89 1.83 -13.01
C ALA A 66 -3.87 2.03 -14.14
N ALA A 67 -3.38 0.94 -14.73
CA ALA A 67 -2.44 1.01 -15.85
C ALA A 67 -3.06 1.64 -17.11
N GLU A 68 -4.35 1.38 -17.38
CA GLU A 68 -5.09 2.02 -18.47
C GLU A 68 -5.25 3.54 -18.31
N LEU A 69 -5.22 4.01 -17.05
CA LEU A 69 -5.28 5.42 -16.70
C LEU A 69 -3.89 6.04 -16.48
N ASP A 70 -2.83 5.42 -16.97
CA ASP A 70 -1.43 5.86 -16.85
C ASP A 70 -0.88 5.89 -15.41
N TYR A 71 -1.55 5.23 -14.46
CA TYR A 71 -1.00 4.97 -13.13
C TYR A 71 -0.10 3.74 -13.12
N VAL A 72 0.85 3.72 -12.19
CA VAL A 72 1.76 2.58 -12.01
C VAL A 72 1.33 1.78 -10.80
N PRO A 73 0.87 0.52 -10.98
CA PRO A 73 0.53 -0.36 -9.86
C PRO A 73 1.73 -0.65 -8.96
N LEU A 74 1.46 -0.83 -7.67
CA LEU A 74 2.50 -1.21 -6.71
C LEU A 74 3.08 -2.59 -7.03
N PRO A 75 4.39 -2.82 -6.78
CA PRO A 75 4.98 -4.15 -6.89
C PRO A 75 4.32 -5.15 -5.93
N ALA A 76 4.16 -6.40 -6.38
CA ALA A 76 3.52 -7.46 -5.58
C ALA A 76 4.19 -7.68 -4.20
N ALA A 77 5.51 -7.54 -4.13
CA ALA A 77 6.25 -7.63 -2.87
C ALA A 77 5.84 -6.55 -1.88
N LEU A 78 5.65 -5.30 -2.36
CA LEU A 78 5.20 -4.19 -1.52
C LEU A 78 3.74 -4.38 -1.09
N ILE A 79 2.86 -4.81 -1.98
CA ILE A 79 1.46 -5.14 -1.64
C ILE A 79 1.41 -6.17 -0.51
N SER A 80 2.20 -7.24 -0.62
CA SER A 80 2.26 -8.28 0.42
C SER A 80 2.76 -7.74 1.75
N GLN A 81 3.72 -6.82 1.74
CA GLN A 81 4.24 -6.15 2.94
C GLN A 81 3.18 -5.25 3.58
N VAL A 82 2.46 -4.46 2.78
CA VAL A 82 1.37 -3.60 3.25
C VAL A 82 0.25 -4.43 3.90
N GLN A 83 -0.17 -5.53 3.27
CA GLN A 83 -1.20 -6.40 3.82
C GLN A 83 -0.77 -7.10 5.12
N LYS A 84 0.51 -7.47 5.27
CA LYS A 84 1.06 -7.94 6.55
C LYS A 84 0.99 -6.85 7.63
N THR A 85 1.27 -5.61 7.28
CA THR A 85 1.13 -4.47 8.19
C THR A 85 -0.33 -4.27 8.61
N TRP A 86 -1.30 -4.41 7.72
CA TRP A 86 -2.71 -4.35 8.08
C TRP A 86 -3.07 -5.40 9.14
N THR A 87 -2.63 -6.64 8.95
CA THR A 87 -2.89 -7.73 9.90
C THR A 87 -2.23 -7.49 11.26
N SER A 88 -1.03 -6.93 11.27
CA SER A 88 -0.24 -6.80 12.50
C SER A 88 -0.49 -5.50 13.27
N GLN A 89 -0.86 -4.42 12.58
CA GLN A 89 -0.92 -3.08 13.19
C GLN A 89 -2.32 -2.47 13.26
N ILE A 90 -3.27 -2.92 12.42
CA ILE A 90 -4.65 -2.44 12.48
C ILE A 90 -5.45 -3.40 13.34
N THR A 91 -5.66 -3.03 14.61
CA THR A 91 -6.25 -3.93 15.62
C THR A 91 -7.34 -3.22 16.42
N THR A 92 -8.35 -3.97 16.85
CA THR A 92 -9.36 -3.50 17.81
C THR A 92 -9.49 -4.53 18.93
N GLY A 93 -9.35 -4.09 20.18
CA GLY A 93 -9.39 -4.99 21.34
C GLY A 93 -8.28 -6.04 21.31
N GLY A 94 -7.12 -5.77 20.67
CA GLY A 94 -6.01 -6.71 20.52
C GLY A 94 -6.17 -7.73 19.39
N HIS A 95 -7.24 -7.67 18.62
CA HIS A 95 -7.49 -8.56 17.49
C HIS A 95 -7.29 -7.83 16.15
N PRO A 96 -6.71 -8.49 15.13
CA PRO A 96 -6.60 -7.92 13.79
C PRO A 96 -7.97 -7.56 13.21
N VAL A 97 -8.09 -6.39 12.63
CA VAL A 97 -9.28 -5.95 11.88
C VAL A 97 -9.32 -6.62 10.50
N TRP A 98 -8.16 -6.76 9.88
CA TRP A 98 -8.03 -7.39 8.57
C TRP A 98 -7.90 -8.90 8.68
N SER A 99 -8.79 -9.64 8.02
CA SER A 99 -8.84 -11.12 8.05
C SER A 99 -8.15 -11.79 6.85
N GLY A 100 -7.66 -11.01 5.89
CA GLY A 100 -7.00 -11.55 4.68
C GLY A 100 -7.95 -12.10 3.61
N LYS A 101 -9.25 -11.83 3.71
CA LYS A 101 -10.27 -12.30 2.75
C LYS A 101 -11.04 -11.15 2.14
#